data_a9592cbbcc912ca48a8d53f4d6b87842
#
_entry.id   a9592cbbcc912ca48a8d53f4d6b87842
#
_cell.length_a   1.000
_cell.length_b   1.000
_cell.length_c   1.000
_cell.angle_alpha   90.00
_cell.angle_beta   90.00
_cell.angle_gamma   90.00
#
_symmetry.space_group_name_H-M   'P 1'
#
loop_
_entity.id
_entity.type
_entity.pdbx_description
1 polymer ?
#
loop_
_entity_poly.entity_id
_entity_poly.type
_entity_poly.pdbx_seq_one_letter_code
_entity_poly.pdbx_strand_id
1 'polypeptide(L)'
;MKNETGKREKLIMSAIGLFAEYGYDKVSIRQIAADAGANSSMISYYFGSKQGLYEAIMRELINNFDEFIGVLRDEKLDPREGLRIYTRSISDIFHKYPPAYVKLIYREVIKPSKVFQDVVLNKFKSNSAVLLKMIERGKEQGIFLKTLDEKTVLLMLISIINLYFLTKPLHSMVIEQDESFTESYLRQVLDILLRGIEVKGHDKT
;
A
#
# COMPACT_ATOMS: atom_id res chain seq x y z
N MET A 1 -12.63 -28.99 5.88
CA MET A 1 -12.57 -27.65 5.28
C MET A 1 -12.26 -26.52 6.29
N LYS A 2 -13.03 -26.25 7.37
CA LYS A 2 -12.68 -25.17 8.33
C LYS A 2 -11.31 -25.30 9.00
N ASN A 3 -10.80 -26.50 9.22
CA ASN A 3 -9.51 -26.73 9.89
C ASN A 3 -8.28 -26.56 8.94
N GLU A 4 -8.48 -26.67 7.63
CA GLU A 4 -7.40 -26.50 6.63
C GLU A 4 -7.17 -25.03 6.29
N THR A 5 -8.23 -24.23 6.19
CA THR A 5 -8.13 -22.79 5.99
C THR A 5 -7.35 -22.14 7.14
N GLY A 6 -7.65 -22.50 8.38
CA GLY A 6 -6.94 -21.96 9.54
C GLY A 6 -5.45 -22.32 9.61
N LYS A 7 -5.04 -23.47 9.07
CA LYS A 7 -3.62 -23.86 9.02
C LYS A 7 -2.86 -23.06 7.95
N ARG A 8 -3.47 -22.85 6.79
CA ARG A 8 -2.90 -22.04 5.71
C ARG A 8 -2.68 -20.59 6.17
N GLU A 9 -3.67 -20.00 6.83
CA GLU A 9 -3.59 -18.64 7.40
C GLU A 9 -2.50 -18.50 8.46
N LYS A 10 -2.37 -19.48 9.37
CA LYS A 10 -1.30 -19.48 10.38
C LYS A 10 0.09 -19.49 9.74
N LEU A 11 0.30 -20.26 8.68
CA LEU A 11 1.56 -20.28 7.93
C LEU A 11 1.86 -18.93 7.28
N ILE A 12 0.85 -18.26 6.70
CA ILE A 12 0.98 -16.92 6.11
C ILE A 12 1.37 -15.91 7.21
N MET A 13 0.65 -15.88 8.32
CA MET A 13 0.92 -14.91 9.40
C MET A 13 2.29 -15.10 10.04
N SER A 14 2.69 -16.35 10.30
CA SER A 14 4.03 -16.70 10.77
C SER A 14 5.11 -16.25 9.77
N ALA A 15 4.91 -16.53 8.48
CA ALA A 15 5.83 -16.12 7.44
C ALA A 15 5.97 -14.59 7.35
N ILE A 16 4.86 -13.84 7.43
CA ILE A 16 4.87 -12.37 7.43
C ILE A 16 5.70 -11.84 8.59
N GLY A 17 5.48 -12.35 9.81
CA GLY A 17 6.22 -11.95 11.00
C GLY A 17 7.73 -12.19 10.85
N LEU A 18 8.12 -13.40 10.46
CA LEU A 18 9.51 -13.78 10.30
C LEU A 18 10.19 -13.03 9.15
N PHE A 19 9.53 -12.89 7.99
CA PHE A 19 10.08 -12.12 6.87
C PHE A 19 10.21 -10.63 7.20
N ALA A 20 9.26 -10.06 7.92
CA ALA A 20 9.34 -8.67 8.38
C ALA A 20 10.53 -8.44 9.31
N GLU A 21 10.84 -9.41 10.19
CA GLU A 21 11.92 -9.28 11.17
C GLU A 21 13.30 -9.57 10.56
N TYR A 22 13.44 -10.71 9.88
CA TYR A 22 14.75 -11.22 9.45
C TYR A 22 15.02 -11.04 7.96
N GLY A 23 13.99 -10.79 7.15
CA GLY A 23 14.04 -10.73 5.69
C GLY A 23 13.89 -12.09 5.03
N TYR A 24 13.48 -12.07 3.76
CA TYR A 24 13.20 -13.28 2.99
C TYR A 24 14.34 -14.29 3.00
N ASP A 25 15.58 -13.87 2.73
CA ASP A 25 16.71 -14.78 2.55
C ASP A 25 17.08 -15.56 3.82
N LYS A 26 16.98 -14.92 4.99
CA LYS A 26 17.39 -15.48 6.28
C LYS A 26 16.39 -16.44 6.91
N VAL A 27 15.15 -16.49 6.41
CA VAL A 27 14.08 -17.31 6.97
C VAL A 27 13.96 -18.63 6.21
N SER A 28 13.89 -19.74 6.94
CA SER A 28 13.70 -21.08 6.37
C SER A 28 12.24 -21.53 6.53
N ILE A 29 11.82 -22.48 5.65
CA ILE A 29 10.48 -23.12 5.77
C ILE A 29 10.30 -23.87 7.10
N ARG A 30 11.39 -24.38 7.70
CA ARG A 30 11.35 -25.05 9.00
C ARG A 30 11.02 -24.06 10.13
N GLN A 31 11.61 -22.87 10.10
CA GLN A 31 11.31 -21.81 11.08
C GLN A 31 9.86 -21.36 10.96
N ILE A 32 9.35 -21.13 9.74
CA ILE A 32 7.96 -20.73 9.51
C ILE A 32 7.01 -21.81 10.04
N ALA A 33 7.27 -23.07 9.71
CA ALA A 33 6.42 -24.16 10.14
C ALA A 33 6.44 -24.34 11.67
N ALA A 34 7.61 -24.25 12.30
CA ALA A 34 7.75 -24.33 13.76
C ALA A 34 6.98 -23.22 14.46
N ASP A 35 7.12 -21.96 14.00
CA ASP A 35 6.41 -20.79 14.55
C ASP A 35 4.89 -20.90 14.37
N ALA A 36 4.42 -21.45 13.23
CA ALA A 36 3.02 -21.69 12.95
C ALA A 36 2.42 -22.91 13.68
N GLY A 37 3.22 -23.68 14.42
CA GLY A 37 2.81 -24.97 15.00
C GLY A 37 2.40 -26.00 13.94
N ALA A 38 3.10 -26.05 12.81
CA ALA A 38 2.77 -26.87 11.67
C ALA A 38 3.98 -27.72 11.19
N ASN A 39 3.73 -28.68 10.30
CA ASN A 39 4.78 -29.42 9.63
C ASN A 39 5.27 -28.65 8.39
N SER A 40 6.59 -28.65 8.13
CA SER A 40 7.17 -27.98 6.97
C SER A 40 6.66 -28.50 5.62
N SER A 41 6.22 -29.78 5.54
CA SER A 41 5.56 -30.34 4.37
C SER A 41 4.27 -29.59 3.98
N MET A 42 3.61 -28.93 4.93
CA MET A 42 2.41 -28.12 4.66
C MET A 42 2.71 -26.88 3.82
N ILE A 43 3.92 -26.31 3.93
CA ILE A 43 4.33 -25.19 3.08
C ILE A 43 4.44 -25.68 1.62
N SER A 44 5.06 -26.85 1.41
CA SER A 44 5.13 -27.47 0.08
C SER A 44 3.75 -27.83 -0.46
N TYR A 45 2.86 -28.30 0.40
CA TYR A 45 1.48 -28.65 0.02
C TYR A 45 0.64 -27.45 -0.41
N TYR A 46 0.64 -26.35 0.39
CA TYR A 46 -0.20 -25.17 0.10
C TYR A 46 0.41 -24.20 -0.89
N PHE A 47 1.74 -24.11 -0.95
CA PHE A 47 2.43 -23.03 -1.66
C PHE A 47 3.52 -23.52 -2.60
N GLY A 48 3.81 -24.83 -2.63
CA GLY A 48 4.87 -25.44 -3.44
C GLY A 48 6.28 -25.21 -2.90
N SER A 49 6.59 -23.98 -2.45
CA SER A 49 7.92 -23.60 -1.97
C SER A 49 7.86 -22.39 -1.02
N LYS A 50 9.03 -22.02 -0.42
CA LYS A 50 9.18 -20.75 0.30
C LYS A 50 8.87 -19.55 -0.61
N GLN A 51 9.31 -19.59 -1.85
CA GLN A 51 9.04 -18.56 -2.84
C GLN A 51 7.55 -18.48 -3.13
N GLY A 52 6.86 -19.60 -3.35
CA GLY A 52 5.41 -19.61 -3.59
C GLY A 52 4.61 -19.06 -2.41
N LEU A 53 5.04 -19.34 -1.16
CA LEU A 53 4.44 -18.73 0.03
C LEU A 53 4.63 -17.20 0.02
N TYR A 54 5.83 -16.73 -0.29
CA TYR A 54 6.12 -15.30 -0.36
C TYR A 54 5.35 -14.60 -1.48
N GLU A 55 5.28 -15.22 -2.66
CA GLU A 55 4.45 -14.73 -3.76
C GLU A 55 2.98 -14.64 -3.39
N ALA A 56 2.45 -15.63 -2.66
CA ALA A 56 1.06 -15.61 -2.20
C ALA A 56 0.79 -14.41 -1.27
N ILE A 57 1.72 -14.10 -0.35
CA ILE A 57 1.67 -12.93 0.53
C ILE A 57 1.68 -11.64 -0.30
N MET A 58 2.59 -11.51 -1.27
CA MET A 58 2.69 -10.33 -2.12
C MET A 58 1.48 -10.14 -3.02
N ARG A 59 0.91 -11.22 -3.56
CA ARG A 59 -0.32 -11.16 -4.38
C ARG A 59 -1.53 -10.75 -3.57
N GLU A 60 -1.66 -11.19 -2.34
CA GLU A 60 -2.74 -10.76 -1.44
C GLU A 60 -2.67 -9.24 -1.20
N LEU A 61 -1.47 -8.72 -0.96
CA LEU A 61 -1.26 -7.27 -0.86
C LEU A 61 -1.75 -6.54 -2.11
N ILE A 62 -1.32 -6.99 -3.30
CA ILE A 62 -1.66 -6.35 -4.57
C ILE A 62 -3.16 -6.35 -4.81
N ASN A 63 -3.84 -7.46 -4.53
CA ASN A 63 -5.28 -7.59 -4.78
C ASN A 63 -6.09 -6.55 -4.00
N ASN A 64 -5.65 -6.16 -2.81
CA ASN A 64 -6.32 -5.09 -2.05
C ASN A 64 -6.17 -3.71 -2.72
N PHE A 65 -5.08 -3.48 -3.45
CA PHE A 65 -4.94 -2.25 -4.23
C PHE A 65 -5.81 -2.24 -5.49
N ASP A 66 -6.08 -3.39 -6.09
CA ASP A 66 -6.84 -3.47 -7.33
C ASP A 66 -8.30 -3.07 -7.18
N GLU A 67 -8.89 -3.35 -6.04
CA GLU A 67 -10.29 -3.07 -5.76
C GLU A 67 -10.58 -1.57 -5.88
N PHE A 68 -9.82 -0.73 -5.19
CA PHE A 68 -10.06 0.72 -5.24
C PHE A 68 -9.47 1.40 -6.49
N ILE A 69 -8.39 0.88 -7.06
CA ILE A 69 -7.85 1.38 -8.33
C ILE A 69 -8.87 1.18 -9.47
N GLY A 70 -9.70 0.13 -9.40
CA GLY A 70 -10.80 -0.06 -10.32
C GLY A 70 -11.79 1.13 -10.34
N VAL A 71 -12.13 1.64 -9.16
CA VAL A 71 -12.99 2.84 -9.01
C VAL A 71 -12.35 4.09 -9.62
N LEU A 72 -11.04 4.25 -9.48
CA LEU A 72 -10.31 5.41 -10.00
C LEU A 72 -10.20 5.45 -11.54
N ARG A 73 -10.57 4.36 -12.23
CA ARG A 73 -10.60 4.30 -13.70
C ARG A 73 -11.84 4.97 -14.30
N ASP A 74 -12.85 5.29 -13.49
CA ASP A 74 -14.03 5.98 -13.98
C ASP A 74 -13.66 7.40 -14.44
N GLU A 75 -13.80 7.65 -15.74
CA GLU A 75 -13.48 8.95 -16.34
C GLU A 75 -14.46 10.06 -15.93
N LYS A 76 -15.62 9.71 -15.37
CA LYS A 76 -16.60 10.67 -14.84
C LYS A 76 -16.30 11.10 -13.41
N LEU A 77 -15.45 10.35 -12.72
CA LEU A 77 -15.07 10.68 -11.35
C LEU A 77 -14.32 12.01 -11.30
N ASP A 78 -14.75 12.93 -10.44
CA ASP A 78 -14.02 14.19 -10.20
C ASP A 78 -12.58 13.87 -9.75
N PRO A 79 -11.55 14.44 -10.38
CA PRO A 79 -10.16 14.17 -10.04
C PRO A 79 -9.80 14.42 -8.57
N ARG A 80 -10.41 15.40 -7.91
CA ARG A 80 -10.22 15.68 -6.48
C ARG A 80 -10.76 14.55 -5.62
N GLU A 81 -11.98 14.09 -5.96
CA GLU A 81 -12.61 12.98 -5.25
C GLU A 81 -11.82 11.68 -5.45
N GLY A 82 -11.29 11.45 -6.63
CA GLY A 82 -10.40 10.32 -6.89
C GLY A 82 -9.15 10.32 -6.00
N LEU A 83 -8.50 11.48 -5.80
CA LEU A 83 -7.37 11.61 -4.86
C LEU A 83 -7.81 11.38 -3.40
N ARG A 84 -9.03 11.77 -3.01
CA ARG A 84 -9.61 11.48 -1.69
C ARG A 84 -9.84 10.00 -1.48
N ILE A 85 -10.45 9.34 -2.48
CA ILE A 85 -10.66 7.88 -2.46
C ILE A 85 -9.32 7.15 -2.35
N TYR A 86 -8.32 7.52 -3.14
CA TYR A 86 -6.98 6.95 -3.06
C TYR A 86 -6.40 7.05 -1.64
N THR A 87 -6.38 8.26 -1.08
CA THR A 87 -5.82 8.51 0.24
C THR A 87 -6.51 7.70 1.33
N ARG A 88 -7.86 7.65 1.30
CA ARG A 88 -8.66 6.86 2.25
C ARG A 88 -8.38 5.37 2.10
N SER A 89 -8.40 4.85 0.88
CA SER A 89 -8.18 3.42 0.62
C SER A 89 -6.79 2.94 1.07
N ILE A 90 -5.76 3.77 0.92
CA ILE A 90 -4.43 3.47 1.46
C ILE A 90 -4.45 3.43 2.99
N SER A 91 -5.13 4.38 3.63
CA SER A 91 -5.31 4.37 5.10
C SER A 91 -6.00 3.09 5.57
N ASP A 92 -7.09 2.71 4.92
CA ASP A 92 -7.86 1.51 5.24
C ASP A 92 -7.00 0.23 5.13
N ILE A 93 -6.15 0.15 4.11
CA ILE A 93 -5.19 -0.96 3.95
C ILE A 93 -4.23 -1.01 5.15
N PHE A 94 -3.65 0.12 5.55
CA PHE A 94 -2.72 0.16 6.68
C PHE A 94 -3.38 -0.18 8.02
N HIS A 95 -4.68 0.13 8.20
CA HIS A 95 -5.43 -0.23 9.39
C HIS A 95 -5.87 -1.71 9.39
N LYS A 96 -6.18 -2.25 8.22
CA LYS A 96 -6.62 -3.64 8.05
C LYS A 96 -5.53 -4.65 8.39
N TYR A 97 -4.27 -4.33 8.14
CA TYR A 97 -3.17 -5.27 8.27
C TYR A 97 -2.41 -5.13 9.59
N PRO A 98 -1.93 -6.26 10.17
CA PRO A 98 -1.08 -6.22 11.35
C PRO A 98 0.22 -5.44 11.12
N PRO A 99 0.83 -4.84 12.16
CA PRO A 99 2.08 -4.07 12.05
C PRO A 99 3.23 -4.82 11.34
N ALA A 100 3.31 -6.14 11.53
CA ALA A 100 4.32 -6.98 10.85
C ALA A 100 4.16 -6.96 9.32
N TYR A 101 2.93 -6.89 8.82
CA TYR A 101 2.65 -6.80 7.39
C TYR A 101 3.15 -5.45 6.82
N VAL A 102 2.85 -4.37 7.52
CA VAL A 102 3.32 -3.03 7.16
C VAL A 102 4.85 -2.97 7.17
N LYS A 103 5.50 -3.55 8.19
CA LYS A 103 6.96 -3.66 8.28
C LYS A 103 7.55 -4.43 7.09
N LEU A 104 6.91 -5.53 6.67
CA LEU A 104 7.33 -6.31 5.51
C LEU A 104 7.25 -5.49 4.22
N ILE A 105 6.15 -4.76 4.00
CA ILE A 105 5.97 -3.90 2.83
C ILE A 105 7.09 -2.85 2.76
N TYR A 106 7.33 -2.12 3.85
CA TYR A 106 8.37 -1.09 3.85
C TYR A 106 9.77 -1.65 3.69
N ARG A 107 10.03 -2.85 4.20
CA ARG A 107 11.27 -3.54 3.92
C ARG A 107 11.48 -3.77 2.42
N GLU A 108 10.44 -4.21 1.72
CA GLU A 108 10.46 -4.42 0.29
C GLU A 108 10.53 -3.11 -0.51
N VAL A 109 9.87 -2.05 -0.05
CA VAL A 109 9.95 -0.72 -0.68
C VAL A 109 11.37 -0.15 -0.59
N ILE A 110 12.06 -0.33 0.55
CA ILE A 110 13.43 0.18 0.76
C ILE A 110 14.48 -0.69 0.05
N LYS A 111 14.30 -2.02 0.09
CA LYS A 111 15.22 -2.99 -0.50
C LYS A 111 14.43 -4.11 -1.20
N PRO A 112 13.96 -3.87 -2.44
CA PRO A 112 13.10 -4.81 -3.13
C PRO A 112 13.78 -6.14 -3.40
N SER A 113 13.18 -7.24 -2.94
CA SER A 113 13.59 -8.59 -3.32
C SER A 113 13.26 -8.87 -4.79
N LYS A 114 13.92 -9.88 -5.39
CA LYS A 114 13.61 -10.30 -6.76
C LYS A 114 12.14 -10.70 -6.89
N VAL A 115 11.61 -11.44 -5.91
CA VAL A 115 10.20 -11.87 -5.91
C VAL A 115 9.25 -10.68 -5.86
N PHE A 116 9.53 -9.67 -5.01
CA PHE A 116 8.74 -8.46 -4.96
C PHE A 116 8.73 -7.73 -6.32
N GLN A 117 9.90 -7.59 -6.94
CA GLN A 117 9.99 -6.94 -8.26
C GLN A 117 9.16 -7.68 -9.32
N ASP A 118 9.27 -9.01 -9.38
CA ASP A 118 8.58 -9.82 -10.38
C ASP A 118 7.06 -9.81 -10.20
N VAL A 119 6.58 -9.76 -8.97
CA VAL A 119 5.13 -9.82 -8.64
C VAL A 119 4.50 -8.44 -8.59
N VAL A 120 5.17 -7.45 -7.98
CA VAL A 120 4.55 -6.18 -7.58
C VAL A 120 4.81 -5.05 -8.58
N LEU A 121 6.01 -4.99 -9.18
CA LEU A 121 6.45 -3.82 -9.94
C LEU A 121 5.54 -3.48 -11.13
N ASN A 122 5.12 -4.47 -11.91
CA ASN A 122 4.26 -4.24 -13.07
C ASN A 122 2.89 -3.70 -12.65
N LYS A 123 2.38 -4.18 -11.52
CA LYS A 123 1.11 -3.74 -10.99
C LYS A 123 1.21 -2.33 -10.42
N PHE A 124 2.29 -2.05 -9.70
CA PHE A 124 2.57 -0.71 -9.20
C PHE A 124 2.65 0.31 -10.34
N LYS A 125 3.32 -0.03 -11.45
CA LYS A 125 3.37 0.81 -12.66
C LYS A 125 1.97 1.05 -13.24
N SER A 126 1.17 0.00 -13.37
CA SER A 126 -0.21 0.10 -13.88
C SER A 126 -1.09 0.99 -12.99
N ASN A 127 -0.99 0.85 -11.68
CA ASN A 127 -1.77 1.63 -10.73
C ASN A 127 -1.34 3.10 -10.71
N SER A 128 -0.04 3.36 -10.77
CA SER A 128 0.50 4.72 -10.89
C SER A 128 0.04 5.41 -12.19
N ALA A 129 -0.06 4.68 -13.29
CA ALA A 129 -0.57 5.21 -14.56
C ALA A 129 -2.04 5.67 -14.47
N VAL A 130 -2.87 5.02 -13.66
CA VAL A 130 -4.26 5.45 -13.42
C VAL A 130 -4.29 6.79 -12.70
N LEU A 131 -3.46 6.96 -11.66
CA LEU A 131 -3.36 8.22 -10.92
C LEU A 131 -2.79 9.35 -11.78
N LEU A 132 -1.75 9.08 -12.57
CA LEU A 132 -1.19 10.07 -13.51
C LEU A 132 -2.26 10.56 -14.49
N LYS A 133 -3.01 9.64 -15.13
CA LYS A 133 -4.13 9.99 -16.02
C LYS A 133 -5.19 10.86 -15.32
N MET A 134 -5.50 10.56 -14.06
CA MET A 134 -6.46 11.34 -13.29
C MET A 134 -5.96 12.76 -13.03
N ILE A 135 -4.69 12.93 -12.67
CA ILE A 135 -4.08 14.26 -12.45
C ILE A 135 -4.07 15.04 -13.76
N GLU A 136 -3.66 14.40 -14.87
CA GLU A 136 -3.65 14.99 -16.21
C GLU A 136 -5.05 15.47 -16.61
N ARG A 137 -6.08 14.63 -16.44
CA ARG A 137 -7.48 15.00 -16.68
C ARG A 137 -7.92 16.20 -15.83
N GLY A 138 -7.50 16.27 -14.58
CA GLY A 138 -7.77 17.43 -13.72
C GLY A 138 -7.16 18.73 -14.25
N LYS A 139 -5.99 18.67 -14.88
CA LYS A 139 -5.35 19.82 -15.55
C LYS A 139 -6.10 20.20 -16.84
N GLU A 140 -6.50 19.22 -17.66
CA GLU A 140 -7.27 19.44 -18.89
C GLU A 140 -8.63 20.10 -18.59
N GLN A 141 -9.29 19.67 -17.52
CA GLN A 141 -10.57 20.24 -17.05
C GLN A 141 -10.43 21.60 -16.35
N GLY A 142 -9.21 22.11 -16.16
CA GLY A 142 -8.97 23.34 -15.44
C GLY A 142 -9.27 23.27 -13.94
N ILE A 143 -9.28 22.06 -13.38
CA ILE A 143 -9.41 21.84 -11.92
C ILE A 143 -8.06 22.04 -11.26
N PHE A 144 -6.99 21.51 -11.86
CA PHE A 144 -5.63 21.62 -11.39
C PHE A 144 -4.82 22.59 -12.25
N LEU A 145 -3.80 23.20 -11.66
CA LEU A 145 -2.89 24.13 -12.35
C LEU A 145 -2.18 23.44 -13.49
N LYS A 146 -2.24 24.00 -14.70
CA LYS A 146 -1.60 23.46 -15.92
C LYS A 146 -0.07 23.41 -15.83
N THR A 147 0.53 24.26 -15.00
CA THR A 147 1.98 24.37 -14.81
C THR A 147 2.57 23.24 -13.97
N LEU A 148 1.75 22.42 -13.32
CA LEU A 148 2.22 21.34 -12.46
C LEU A 148 2.68 20.14 -13.32
N ASP A 149 3.76 19.51 -12.89
CA ASP A 149 4.18 18.21 -13.38
C ASP A 149 3.40 17.09 -12.64
N GLU A 150 2.70 16.25 -13.38
CA GLU A 150 1.83 15.18 -12.83
C GLU A 150 2.62 14.20 -11.97
N LYS A 151 3.87 13.92 -12.37
CA LYS A 151 4.75 12.99 -11.63
C LYS A 151 5.13 13.56 -10.28
N THR A 152 5.37 14.86 -10.22
CA THR A 152 5.65 15.58 -8.97
C THR A 152 4.44 15.51 -8.03
N VAL A 153 3.22 15.78 -8.51
CA VAL A 153 1.99 15.67 -7.72
C VAL A 153 1.78 14.25 -7.22
N LEU A 154 1.95 13.24 -8.10
CA LEU A 154 1.84 11.84 -7.73
C LEU A 154 2.85 11.45 -6.65
N LEU A 155 4.12 11.83 -6.82
CA LEU A 155 5.17 11.52 -5.85
C LEU A 155 4.93 12.22 -4.51
N MET A 156 4.47 13.47 -4.49
CA MET A 156 4.09 14.16 -3.26
C MET A 156 2.99 13.42 -2.53
N LEU A 157 1.91 13.02 -3.21
CA LEU A 157 0.80 12.28 -2.63
C LEU A 157 1.26 10.95 -2.01
N ILE A 158 1.99 10.14 -2.79
CA ILE A 158 2.49 8.83 -2.34
C ILE A 158 3.47 9.01 -1.16
N SER A 159 4.38 9.98 -1.24
CA SER A 159 5.39 10.21 -0.21
C SER A 159 4.80 10.63 1.11
N ILE A 160 3.86 11.57 1.10
CA ILE A 160 3.23 12.08 2.33
C ILE A 160 2.51 10.94 3.07
N ILE A 161 1.72 10.13 2.36
CA ILE A 161 0.97 9.03 2.95
C ILE A 161 1.92 7.95 3.48
N ASN A 162 2.84 7.49 2.63
CA ASN A 162 3.73 6.39 3.02
C ASN A 162 4.69 6.79 4.13
N LEU A 163 5.25 8.00 4.10
CA LEU A 163 6.15 8.47 5.14
C LEU A 163 5.46 8.55 6.50
N TYR A 164 4.19 8.98 6.54
CA TYR A 164 3.40 8.98 7.77
C TYR A 164 3.34 7.59 8.40
N PHE A 165 2.93 6.57 7.64
CA PHE A 165 2.83 5.20 8.18
C PHE A 165 4.20 4.58 8.49
N LEU A 166 5.22 4.86 7.68
CA LEU A 166 6.58 4.39 7.91
C LEU A 166 7.17 4.93 9.22
N THR A 167 6.92 6.20 9.51
CA THR A 167 7.47 6.89 10.70
C THR A 167 6.50 6.91 11.89
N LYS A 168 5.31 6.32 11.76
CA LYS A 168 4.31 6.27 12.83
C LYS A 168 4.88 5.79 14.17
N PRO A 169 5.72 4.74 14.24
CA PRO A 169 6.31 4.33 15.51
C PRO A 169 7.16 5.41 16.19
N LEU A 170 7.83 6.27 15.39
CA LEU A 170 8.66 7.35 15.92
C LEU A 170 7.82 8.52 16.42
N HIS A 171 6.93 9.06 15.59
CA HIS A 171 6.14 10.24 16.00
C HIS A 171 5.05 9.91 17.03
N SER A 172 4.62 8.64 17.17
CA SER A 172 3.75 8.22 18.26
C SER A 172 4.43 8.27 19.65
N MET A 173 5.76 8.39 19.70
CA MET A 173 6.47 8.63 20.97
C MET A 173 6.34 10.08 21.45
N VAL A 174 5.98 11.01 20.56
CA VAL A 174 5.94 12.46 20.83
C VAL A 174 4.51 13.01 20.77
N ILE A 175 3.68 12.43 19.90
CA ILE A 175 2.31 12.88 19.64
C ILE A 175 1.39 11.69 19.90
N GLU A 176 0.42 11.87 20.79
CA GLU A 176 -0.64 10.88 21.01
C GLU A 176 -1.47 10.70 19.74
N GLN A 177 -1.59 9.47 19.25
CA GLN A 177 -2.23 9.16 17.97
C GLN A 177 -3.15 7.96 18.11
N ASP A 178 -4.42 8.22 18.04
CA ASP A 178 -5.45 7.22 17.84
C ASP A 178 -5.83 7.09 16.35
N GLU A 179 -6.82 6.28 16.06
CA GLU A 179 -7.34 6.06 14.72
C GLU A 179 -7.95 7.36 14.15
N SER A 180 -8.66 8.12 14.99
CA SER A 180 -9.29 9.39 14.60
C SER A 180 -8.27 10.44 14.21
N PHE A 181 -7.12 10.47 14.90
CA PHE A 181 -6.01 11.34 14.55
C PHE A 181 -5.45 11.00 13.15
N THR A 182 -5.23 9.71 12.86
CA THR A 182 -4.72 9.27 11.54
C THR A 182 -5.63 9.72 10.40
N GLU A 183 -6.94 9.51 10.54
CA GLU A 183 -7.91 9.93 9.52
C GLU A 183 -7.93 11.46 9.35
N SER A 184 -7.94 12.20 10.46
CA SER A 184 -7.92 13.66 10.46
C SER A 184 -6.65 14.20 9.81
N TYR A 185 -5.49 13.64 10.16
CA TYR A 185 -4.20 14.00 9.58
C TYR A 185 -4.18 13.83 8.06
N LEU A 186 -4.52 12.65 7.57
CA LEU A 186 -4.50 12.35 6.13
C LEU A 186 -5.47 13.23 5.35
N ARG A 187 -6.65 13.50 5.90
CA ARG A 187 -7.61 14.43 5.30
C ARG A 187 -7.04 15.84 5.21
N GLN A 188 -6.48 16.38 6.30
CA GLN A 188 -5.91 17.73 6.33
C GLN A 188 -4.73 17.86 5.38
N VAL A 189 -3.83 16.89 5.35
CA VAL A 189 -2.67 16.88 4.44
C VAL A 189 -3.09 16.86 2.98
N LEU A 190 -4.09 16.04 2.64
CA LEU A 190 -4.64 16.02 1.30
C LEU A 190 -5.34 17.36 0.94
N ASP A 191 -6.09 17.96 1.87
CA ASP A 191 -6.71 19.25 1.64
C ASP A 191 -5.68 20.37 1.42
N ILE A 192 -4.55 20.33 2.13
CA ILE A 192 -3.43 21.25 1.90
C ILE A 192 -2.84 21.03 0.50
N LEU A 193 -2.61 19.79 0.10
CA LEU A 193 -2.11 19.45 -1.23
C LEU A 193 -3.08 19.93 -2.31
N LEU A 194 -4.36 19.63 -2.20
CA LEU A 194 -5.40 20.04 -3.16
C LEU A 194 -5.45 21.56 -3.29
N ARG A 195 -5.47 22.32 -2.18
CA ARG A 195 -5.43 23.79 -2.21
C ARG A 195 -4.17 24.35 -2.88
N GLY A 196 -3.07 23.61 -2.85
CA GLY A 196 -1.83 23.98 -3.51
C GLY A 196 -1.81 23.72 -5.02
N ILE A 197 -2.63 22.78 -5.49
CA ILE A 197 -2.65 22.36 -6.90
C ILE A 197 -3.91 22.79 -7.66
N GLU A 198 -4.96 23.22 -6.97
CA GLU A 198 -6.22 23.68 -7.58
C GLU A 198 -6.08 25.08 -8.19
N VAL A 199 -6.79 25.31 -9.29
CA VAL A 199 -6.95 26.64 -9.89
C VAL A 199 -7.82 27.48 -8.98
N LYS A 200 -7.26 28.58 -8.46
CA LYS A 200 -8.01 29.54 -7.66
C LYS A 200 -8.89 30.38 -8.56
N GLY A 201 -10.09 30.74 -8.09
CA GLY A 201 -11.09 31.46 -8.89
C GLY A 201 -10.62 32.82 -9.46
N HIS A 202 -9.42 33.30 -9.13
CA HIS A 202 -8.80 34.50 -9.67
C HIS A 202 -7.88 34.25 -10.89
N ASP A 203 -7.53 32.99 -11.15
CA ASP A 203 -6.62 32.62 -12.28
C ASP A 203 -7.40 32.28 -13.56
N LYS A 204 -8.67 32.69 -13.68
CA LYS A 204 -9.52 32.49 -14.87
C LYS A 204 -9.47 33.70 -15.83
N THR A 205 -8.31 34.34 -15.94
CA THR A 205 -8.08 35.38 -16.98
C THR A 205 -7.08 34.91 -18.01
#